data_ed198e4b9d179760ff4048e48b6518b7
#
_entry.id   ed198e4b9d179760ff4048e48b6518b7
#
_cell.length_a   1.000
_cell.length_b   1.000
_cell.length_c   1.000
_cell.angle_alpha   90.00
_cell.angle_beta   90.00
_cell.angle_gamma   90.00
#
_symmetry.space_group_name_H-M   'P 1'
#
loop_
_entity.id
_entity.type
_entity.pdbx_description
1 polymer ?
#
loop_
_entity_poly.entity_id
_entity_poly.type
_entity_poly.pdbx_seq_one_letter_code
_entity_poly.pdbx_strand_id
1 'polypeptide(L)'
;RLRGYELTLRKDDAAKITITDIHDAHNCPRKNKKFKEIAHSQKGEEVKYKTHRKNKIPLKKQLCFALAGNQNSGKTTLFNRLTGSNQRVGNFPGVTVDRKDGIIKGHNNVTVTDLPGIYSLSPYSSEEIVTRNFILNEKPDGIINIVDATNIERNLLLTMQLIDLDVPMVIA
;
A
#
# COMPACT_ATOMS: atom_id res chain seq x y z
N ARG A 1 10.38 -1.27 25.70
CA ARG A 1 8.99 -1.09 25.24
C ARG A 1 9.01 -0.33 23.92
N LEU A 2 8.56 -0.93 22.85
CA LEU A 2 8.37 -0.26 21.56
C LEU A 2 6.90 0.12 21.45
N ARG A 3 6.59 1.43 21.43
CA ARG A 3 5.21 1.98 21.32
C ARG A 3 4.18 1.37 22.30
N GLY A 4 4.62 1.10 23.55
CA GLY A 4 3.73 0.53 24.57
C GLY A 4 3.65 -1.00 24.62
N TYR A 5 4.30 -1.69 23.69
CA TYR A 5 4.37 -3.16 23.68
C TYR A 5 5.61 -3.65 24.40
N GLU A 6 5.48 -4.75 25.14
CA GLU A 6 6.62 -5.47 25.70
C GLU A 6 7.17 -6.42 24.63
N LEU A 7 8.45 -6.24 24.30
CA LEU A 7 9.14 -7.14 23.38
C LEU A 7 9.89 -8.18 24.22
N THR A 8 9.52 -9.45 24.08
CA THR A 8 10.24 -10.56 24.69
C THR A 8 11.20 -11.15 23.67
N LEU A 9 12.50 -11.10 23.95
CA LEU A 9 13.56 -11.63 23.10
C LEU A 9 14.26 -12.79 23.81
N ARG A 10 14.71 -13.80 23.05
CA ARG A 10 15.62 -14.82 23.56
C ARG A 10 16.98 -14.18 23.87
N LYS A 11 17.68 -14.66 24.90
CA LYS A 11 18.99 -14.10 25.32
C LYS A 11 20.01 -14.03 24.18
N ASP A 12 20.02 -15.06 23.33
CA ASP A 12 20.96 -15.17 22.19
C ASP A 12 20.65 -14.17 21.07
N ASP A 13 19.38 -13.80 20.90
CA ASP A 13 18.96 -12.80 19.92
C ASP A 13 19.12 -11.38 20.46
N ALA A 14 18.93 -11.19 21.76
CA ALA A 14 19.19 -9.91 22.43
C ALA A 14 20.67 -9.52 22.39
N ALA A 15 21.60 -10.49 22.46
CA ALA A 15 23.04 -10.26 22.36
C ALA A 15 23.49 -9.75 20.97
N LYS A 16 22.68 -9.93 19.93
CA LYS A 16 22.96 -9.48 18.56
C LYS A 16 22.47 -8.06 18.28
N ILE A 17 21.74 -7.45 19.22
CA ILE A 17 21.18 -6.11 19.07
C ILE A 17 22.15 -5.08 19.58
N THR A 18 22.65 -4.22 18.71
CA THR A 18 23.47 -3.06 19.08
C THR A 18 22.56 -1.87 19.27
N ILE A 19 22.51 -1.32 20.49
CA ILE A 19 21.77 -0.09 20.78
C ILE A 19 22.66 1.08 20.39
N THR A 20 22.26 1.84 19.38
CA THR A 20 23.01 3.00 18.90
C THR A 20 22.60 4.28 19.61
N ASP A 21 21.36 4.36 20.10
CA ASP A 21 20.86 5.53 20.84
C ASP A 21 19.63 5.17 21.70
N ILE A 22 19.48 5.84 22.83
CA ILE A 22 18.35 5.67 23.75
C ILE A 22 17.71 7.04 23.95
N HIS A 23 16.45 7.18 23.49
CA HIS A 23 15.65 8.38 23.71
C HIS A 23 14.53 8.10 24.69
N ASP A 24 14.28 9.04 25.62
CA ASP A 24 13.08 9.01 26.45
C ASP A 24 11.83 9.15 25.58
N ALA A 25 10.81 8.35 25.88
CA ALA A 25 9.56 8.32 25.10
C ALA A 25 8.85 9.69 25.00
N HIS A 26 9.16 10.61 25.93
CA HIS A 26 8.63 11.99 25.94
C HIS A 26 9.41 12.95 25.02
N ASN A 27 10.63 12.62 24.61
CA ASN A 27 11.50 13.50 23.80
C ASN A 27 11.78 12.97 22.39
N CYS A 28 11.05 11.97 21.92
CA CYS A 28 11.15 11.56 20.55
C CYS A 28 10.68 12.72 19.64
N PRO A 29 11.53 13.30 18.76
CA PRO A 29 11.11 14.38 17.89
C PRO A 29 10.10 13.81 16.90
N ARG A 30 8.82 13.93 17.23
CA ARG A 30 7.75 13.70 16.29
C ARG A 30 7.95 14.71 15.17
N LYS A 31 8.31 14.26 13.98
CA LYS A 31 8.16 15.09 12.79
C LYS A 31 6.68 15.50 12.77
N ASN A 32 6.41 16.74 13.20
CA ASN A 32 5.08 17.33 13.19
C ASN A 32 4.60 17.43 11.75
N LYS A 33 4.05 16.35 11.20
CA LYS A 33 3.04 16.49 10.16
C LYS A 33 1.85 17.14 10.89
N LYS A 34 1.66 18.43 10.71
CA LYS A 34 0.48 19.18 11.19
C LYS A 34 -0.75 18.51 10.60
N PHE A 35 -1.36 17.60 11.34
CA PHE A 35 -2.75 17.26 11.12
C PHE A 35 -3.54 18.54 11.43
N LYS A 36 -4.07 19.19 10.42
CA LYS A 36 -5.07 20.21 10.64
C LYS A 36 -6.26 19.50 11.26
N GLU A 37 -6.58 19.87 12.50
CA GLU A 37 -7.83 19.47 13.15
C GLU A 37 -8.99 19.77 12.20
N ILE A 38 -9.72 18.74 11.85
CA ILE A 38 -10.99 18.89 11.14
C ILE A 38 -11.97 19.35 12.21
N ALA A 39 -12.18 20.66 12.30
CA ALA A 39 -13.25 21.21 13.11
C ALA A 39 -14.59 20.69 12.56
N HIS A 40 -15.32 19.94 13.37
CA HIS A 40 -16.70 19.57 13.08
C HIS A 40 -17.55 20.84 13.09
N SER A 41 -17.71 21.48 11.95
CA SER A 41 -18.70 22.54 11.79
C SER A 41 -20.04 21.87 11.42
N GLN A 42 -20.97 21.93 12.36
CA GLN A 42 -22.38 21.66 12.12
C GLN A 42 -22.97 22.80 11.28
N LYS A 43 -22.86 22.73 9.97
CA LYS A 43 -23.71 23.39 8.97
C LYS A 43 -23.23 22.97 7.60
N GLY A 44 -24.16 22.47 6.77
CA GLY A 44 -23.90 21.93 5.44
C GLY A 44 -23.31 22.95 4.46
N GLU A 45 -22.00 23.11 4.53
CA GLU A 45 -21.22 23.77 3.49
C GLU A 45 -20.46 22.70 2.71
N GLU A 46 -20.67 22.70 1.40
CA GLU A 46 -19.92 21.86 0.47
C GLU A 46 -18.42 22.04 0.71
N VAL A 47 -17.77 21.01 1.23
CA VAL A 47 -16.33 20.98 1.37
C VAL A 47 -15.73 20.93 -0.04
N LYS A 48 -15.38 22.07 -0.59
CA LYS A 48 -14.60 22.16 -1.84
C LYS A 48 -13.22 21.59 -1.55
N TYR A 49 -13.02 20.31 -1.86
CA TYR A 49 -11.69 19.70 -1.91
C TYR A 49 -10.85 20.48 -2.93
N LYS A 50 -9.92 21.31 -2.44
CA LYS A 50 -8.88 21.86 -3.30
C LYS A 50 -7.98 20.70 -3.72
N THR A 51 -8.32 20.08 -4.84
CA THR A 51 -7.41 19.17 -5.52
C THR A 51 -6.15 19.95 -5.87
N HIS A 52 -5.05 19.69 -5.20
CA HIS A 52 -3.74 20.15 -5.61
C HIS A 52 -3.34 19.46 -6.93
N ARG A 53 -4.05 19.81 -8.01
CA ARG A 53 -3.60 19.53 -9.36
C ARG A 53 -2.47 20.49 -9.72
N LYS A 54 -1.27 20.18 -9.29
CA LYS A 54 -0.07 20.77 -9.90
C LYS A 54 1.00 19.69 -9.98
N ASN A 55 0.86 18.85 -10.99
CA ASN A 55 1.96 18.38 -11.82
C ASN A 55 1.32 17.64 -12.97
N LYS A 56 1.24 18.28 -14.14
CA LYS A 56 0.94 17.57 -15.38
C LYS A 56 2.07 16.58 -15.57
N ILE A 57 1.79 15.31 -15.33
CA ILE A 57 2.71 14.21 -15.64
C ILE A 57 2.99 14.29 -17.13
N PRO A 58 4.25 14.42 -17.57
CA PRO A 58 4.55 14.51 -18.99
C PRO A 58 4.01 13.27 -19.71
N LEU A 59 3.24 13.47 -20.77
CA LEU A 59 2.48 12.46 -21.53
C LEU A 59 3.32 11.29 -22.11
N LYS A 60 4.64 11.27 -21.90
CA LYS A 60 5.57 10.25 -22.40
C LYS A 60 6.01 9.24 -21.32
N LYS A 61 5.66 9.41 -20.06
CA LYS A 61 6.09 8.49 -19.01
C LYS A 61 5.15 7.29 -19.00
N GLN A 62 5.73 6.10 -19.03
CA GLN A 62 5.01 4.87 -18.74
C GLN A 62 4.65 4.87 -17.24
N LEU A 63 3.37 4.70 -16.93
CA LEU A 63 2.88 4.65 -15.55
C LEU A 63 2.63 3.20 -15.15
N CYS A 64 3.00 2.87 -13.92
CA CYS A 64 2.78 1.56 -13.33
C CYS A 64 1.89 1.68 -12.09
N PHE A 65 0.77 0.99 -12.08
CA PHE A 65 -0.11 0.90 -10.92
C PHE A 65 -0.12 -0.52 -10.36
N ALA A 66 -0.32 -0.64 -9.06
CA ALA A 66 -0.51 -1.93 -8.39
C ALA A 66 -1.94 -2.06 -7.87
N LEU A 67 -2.57 -3.21 -8.07
CA LEU A 67 -3.81 -3.57 -7.38
C LEU A 67 -3.47 -4.30 -6.09
N ALA A 68 -3.89 -3.74 -4.97
CA ALA A 68 -3.74 -4.35 -3.65
C ALA A 68 -5.11 -4.59 -3.02
N GLY A 69 -5.17 -5.42 -2.00
CA GLY A 69 -6.39 -5.70 -1.25
C GLY A 69 -6.44 -7.13 -0.75
N ASN A 70 -7.44 -7.43 0.06
CA ASN A 70 -7.61 -8.75 0.68
C ASN A 70 -7.92 -9.85 -0.35
N GLN A 71 -7.78 -11.10 0.07
CA GLN A 71 -8.24 -12.22 -0.74
C GLN A 71 -9.76 -12.09 -0.96
N ASN A 72 -10.20 -12.44 -2.17
CA ASN A 72 -11.60 -12.39 -2.60
C ASN A 72 -12.27 -10.99 -2.60
N SER A 73 -11.51 -9.91 -2.48
CA SER A 73 -12.01 -8.53 -2.54
C SER A 73 -12.41 -8.05 -3.95
N GLY A 74 -12.23 -8.89 -4.98
CA GLY A 74 -12.57 -8.53 -6.36
C GLY A 74 -11.42 -7.95 -7.19
N LYS A 75 -10.16 -7.98 -6.70
CA LYS A 75 -8.96 -7.47 -7.41
C LYS A 75 -8.86 -8.00 -8.84
N THR A 76 -8.80 -9.31 -8.99
CA THR A 76 -8.66 -9.96 -10.29
C THR A 76 -9.84 -9.66 -11.21
N THR A 77 -11.04 -9.47 -10.68
CA THR A 77 -12.21 -9.06 -11.47
C THR A 77 -12.01 -7.65 -12.03
N LEU A 78 -11.56 -6.71 -11.20
CA LEU A 78 -11.24 -5.35 -11.64
C LEU A 78 -10.08 -5.37 -12.65
N PHE A 79 -9.01 -6.10 -12.35
CA PHE A 79 -7.87 -6.28 -13.25
C PHE A 79 -8.30 -6.74 -14.64
N ASN A 80 -9.11 -7.79 -14.72
CA ASN A 80 -9.61 -8.34 -15.99
C ASN A 80 -10.48 -7.32 -16.75
N ARG A 81 -11.26 -6.53 -16.06
CA ARG A 81 -12.06 -5.46 -16.68
C ARG A 81 -11.21 -4.33 -17.24
N LEU A 82 -10.17 -3.93 -16.52
CA LEU A 82 -9.26 -2.86 -16.94
C LEU A 82 -8.38 -3.27 -18.12
N THR A 83 -7.86 -4.49 -18.12
CA THR A 83 -6.84 -4.95 -19.08
C THR A 83 -7.43 -5.76 -20.25
N GLY A 84 -8.51 -6.49 -20.02
CA GLY A 84 -9.08 -7.39 -21.02
C GLY A 84 -8.13 -8.53 -21.37
N SER A 85 -7.83 -8.69 -22.67
CA SER A 85 -6.90 -9.72 -23.19
C SER A 85 -5.43 -9.31 -23.14
N ASN A 86 -5.11 -8.05 -22.80
CA ASN A 86 -3.75 -7.52 -22.80
C ASN A 86 -3.02 -7.81 -21.48
N GLN A 87 -2.90 -9.10 -21.15
CA GLN A 87 -2.31 -9.57 -19.90
C GLN A 87 -1.07 -10.41 -20.17
N ARG A 88 -0.09 -10.31 -19.29
CA ARG A 88 1.06 -11.21 -19.19
C ARG A 88 0.99 -11.91 -17.85
N VAL A 89 1.10 -13.23 -17.89
CA VAL A 89 1.11 -14.08 -16.70
C VAL A 89 2.49 -14.68 -16.54
N GLY A 90 3.03 -14.64 -15.35
CA GLY A 90 4.32 -15.22 -14.98
C GLY A 90 4.37 -15.42 -13.48
N ASN A 91 5.56 -15.62 -12.93
CA ASN A 91 5.77 -15.66 -11.49
C ASN A 91 6.59 -14.48 -11.03
N PHE A 92 6.42 -14.07 -9.79
CA PHE A 92 7.34 -13.12 -9.18
C PHE A 92 8.75 -13.74 -9.05
N PRO A 93 9.82 -12.96 -9.21
CA PRO A 93 11.18 -13.47 -9.17
C PRO A 93 11.49 -14.21 -7.87
N GLY A 94 12.00 -15.46 -8.01
CA GLY A 94 12.47 -16.27 -6.88
C GLY A 94 11.39 -16.98 -6.05
N VAL A 95 10.13 -16.91 -6.46
CA VAL A 95 9.00 -17.55 -5.77
C VAL A 95 7.99 -18.13 -6.76
N THR A 96 7.12 -19.03 -6.28
CA THR A 96 6.06 -19.67 -7.07
C THR A 96 4.73 -18.89 -7.02
N VAL A 97 4.78 -17.61 -6.70
CA VAL A 97 3.59 -16.75 -6.63
C VAL A 97 3.33 -16.13 -7.99
N ASP A 98 2.09 -16.23 -8.46
CA ASP A 98 1.68 -15.71 -9.76
C ASP A 98 1.80 -14.17 -9.83
N ARG A 99 2.37 -13.70 -10.94
CA ARG A 99 2.41 -12.28 -11.33
C ARG A 99 1.55 -12.08 -12.57
N LYS A 100 0.64 -11.13 -12.51
CA LYS A 100 -0.19 -10.72 -13.64
C LYS A 100 0.00 -9.24 -13.91
N ASP A 101 0.58 -8.94 -15.05
CA ASP A 101 0.73 -7.56 -15.54
C ASP A 101 -0.19 -7.33 -16.74
N GLY A 102 -0.78 -6.16 -16.84
CA GLY A 102 -1.64 -5.84 -17.97
C GLY A 102 -1.58 -4.37 -18.37
N ILE A 103 -1.87 -4.10 -19.62
CA ILE A 103 -2.01 -2.73 -20.14
C ILE A 103 -3.47 -2.34 -20.06
N ILE A 104 -3.75 -1.16 -19.52
CA ILE A 104 -5.13 -0.67 -19.39
C ILE A 104 -5.68 -0.36 -20.78
N LYS A 105 -6.92 -0.81 -21.05
CA LYS A 105 -7.64 -0.55 -22.29
C LYS A 105 -7.73 0.95 -22.57
N GLY A 106 -7.36 1.36 -23.79
CA GLY A 106 -7.38 2.77 -24.19
C GLY A 106 -6.21 3.61 -23.67
N HIS A 107 -5.29 3.04 -22.86
CA HIS A 107 -4.16 3.73 -22.26
C HIS A 107 -2.88 2.91 -22.37
N ASN A 108 -2.27 2.87 -23.55
CA ASN A 108 -1.10 2.02 -23.86
C ASN A 108 0.15 2.34 -23.03
N ASN A 109 0.19 3.50 -22.40
CA ASN A 109 1.28 3.94 -21.52
C ASN A 109 1.02 3.64 -20.03
N VAL A 110 -0.08 2.95 -19.71
CA VAL A 110 -0.44 2.63 -18.34
C VAL A 110 -0.48 1.12 -18.15
N THR A 111 0.37 0.61 -17.28
CA THR A 111 0.39 -0.78 -16.87
C THR A 111 -0.19 -0.93 -15.47
N VAL A 112 -0.80 -2.06 -15.22
CA VAL A 112 -1.31 -2.44 -13.90
C VAL A 112 -0.84 -3.85 -13.58
N THR A 113 -0.39 -4.04 -12.33
CA THR A 113 0.02 -5.34 -11.78
C THR A 113 -1.00 -5.81 -10.76
N ASP A 114 -1.54 -7.02 -10.92
CA ASP A 114 -2.40 -7.66 -9.93
C ASP A 114 -1.53 -8.31 -8.85
N LEU A 115 -1.54 -7.75 -7.65
CA LEU A 115 -0.78 -8.30 -6.52
C LEU A 115 -1.57 -9.42 -5.83
N PRO A 116 -0.89 -10.38 -5.20
CA PRO A 116 -1.53 -11.40 -4.39
C PRO A 116 -2.47 -10.81 -3.35
N GLY A 117 -3.56 -11.52 -3.04
CA GLY A 117 -4.47 -11.14 -1.98
C GLY A 117 -3.85 -11.36 -0.62
N ILE A 118 -3.70 -10.29 0.16
CA ILE A 118 -3.07 -10.32 1.48
C ILE A 118 -3.92 -9.57 2.48
N TYR A 119 -3.75 -9.88 3.76
CA TYR A 119 -4.45 -9.20 4.85
C TYR A 119 -3.55 -8.19 5.56
N SER A 120 -2.24 -8.35 5.45
CA SER A 120 -1.26 -7.45 6.04
C SER A 120 0.03 -7.46 5.21
N LEU A 121 0.91 -6.48 5.42
CA LEU A 121 2.26 -6.44 4.84
C LEU A 121 3.31 -7.10 5.77
N SER A 122 2.86 -7.83 6.78
CA SER A 122 3.76 -8.56 7.68
C SER A 122 4.36 -9.77 6.93
N PRO A 123 5.67 -10.00 7.03
CA PRO A 123 6.35 -10.99 6.18
C PRO A 123 6.20 -12.43 6.70
N TYR A 124 4.97 -12.92 6.81
CA TYR A 124 4.69 -14.28 7.27
C TYR A 124 4.46 -15.27 6.11
N SER A 125 3.83 -14.82 5.02
CA SER A 125 3.58 -15.66 3.84
C SER A 125 4.39 -15.18 2.65
N SER A 126 4.55 -16.07 1.63
CA SER A 126 5.20 -15.72 0.36
C SER A 126 4.51 -14.59 -0.36
N GLU A 127 3.19 -14.53 -0.30
CA GLU A 127 2.34 -13.52 -0.91
C GLU A 127 2.54 -12.15 -0.28
N GLU A 128 2.65 -12.08 1.05
CA GLU A 128 2.90 -10.86 1.81
C GLU A 128 4.31 -10.32 1.53
N ILE A 129 5.31 -11.22 1.52
CA ILE A 129 6.70 -10.87 1.19
C ILE A 129 6.79 -10.31 -0.22
N VAL A 130 6.16 -10.97 -1.20
CA VAL A 130 6.15 -10.56 -2.60
C VAL A 130 5.49 -9.21 -2.78
N THR A 131 4.30 -9.01 -2.21
CA THR A 131 3.58 -7.75 -2.29
C THR A 131 4.37 -6.59 -1.70
N ARG A 132 4.95 -6.81 -0.51
CA ARG A 132 5.80 -5.81 0.14
C ARG A 132 7.02 -5.46 -0.70
N ASN A 133 7.74 -6.48 -1.19
CA ASN A 133 8.94 -6.30 -2.00
C ASN A 133 8.61 -5.59 -3.33
N PHE A 134 7.49 -5.91 -3.96
CA PHE A 134 7.04 -5.22 -5.16
C PHE A 134 6.86 -3.72 -4.90
N ILE A 135 6.13 -3.36 -3.86
CA ILE A 135 5.85 -1.95 -3.56
C ILE A 135 7.14 -1.19 -3.21
N LEU A 136 8.04 -1.80 -2.44
CA LEU A 136 9.28 -1.14 -1.99
C LEU A 136 10.35 -1.04 -3.09
N ASN A 137 10.48 -2.07 -3.93
CA ASN A 137 11.56 -2.17 -4.90
C ASN A 137 11.15 -1.65 -6.29
N GLU A 138 9.97 -2.04 -6.79
CA GLU A 138 9.48 -1.60 -8.10
C GLU A 138 8.84 -0.21 -8.06
N LYS A 139 8.44 0.28 -6.88
CA LYS A 139 7.92 1.63 -6.61
C LYS A 139 6.88 2.07 -7.62
N PRO A 140 5.70 1.45 -7.63
CA PRO A 140 4.64 1.82 -8.54
C PRO A 140 4.28 3.30 -8.40
N ASP A 141 3.83 3.94 -9.48
CA ASP A 141 3.40 5.34 -9.48
C ASP A 141 2.13 5.54 -8.61
N GLY A 142 1.40 4.47 -8.31
CA GLY A 142 0.27 4.49 -7.38
C GLY A 142 -0.29 3.09 -7.10
N ILE A 143 -1.06 3.00 -6.02
CA ILE A 143 -1.73 1.79 -5.59
C ILE A 143 -3.25 2.00 -5.67
N ILE A 144 -3.94 1.04 -6.25
CA ILE A 144 -5.41 0.93 -6.18
C ILE A 144 -5.71 -0.16 -5.14
N ASN A 145 -6.12 0.26 -3.96
CA ASN A 145 -6.45 -0.64 -2.86
C ASN A 145 -7.94 -0.97 -2.89
N ILE A 146 -8.26 -2.24 -3.12
CA ILE A 146 -9.64 -2.72 -3.22
C ILE A 146 -10.08 -3.21 -1.84
N VAL A 147 -11.12 -2.54 -1.32
CA VAL A 147 -11.66 -2.75 0.02
C VAL A 147 -13.04 -3.38 -0.07
N ASP A 148 -13.21 -4.54 0.57
CA ASP A 148 -14.51 -5.15 0.73
C ASP A 148 -15.26 -4.47 1.89
N ALA A 149 -16.28 -3.69 1.56
CA ALA A 149 -17.08 -2.93 2.51
C ALA A 149 -17.89 -3.84 3.47
N THR A 150 -18.13 -5.10 3.12
CA THR A 150 -18.83 -6.04 3.99
C THR A 150 -17.97 -6.53 5.15
N ASN A 151 -16.63 -6.37 5.05
CA ASN A 151 -15.66 -6.74 6.08
C ASN A 151 -14.59 -5.64 6.23
N ILE A 152 -15.06 -4.42 6.43
CA ILE A 152 -14.22 -3.21 6.36
C ILE A 152 -13.10 -3.21 7.40
N GLU A 153 -13.36 -3.64 8.63
CA GLU A 153 -12.39 -3.64 9.72
C GLU A 153 -11.13 -4.43 9.35
N ARG A 154 -11.32 -5.64 8.79
CA ARG A 154 -10.22 -6.49 8.35
C ARG A 154 -9.45 -5.90 7.18
N ASN A 155 -10.12 -5.19 6.28
CA ASN A 155 -9.51 -4.55 5.12
C ASN A 155 -8.74 -3.27 5.49
N LEU A 156 -9.18 -2.56 6.53
CA LEU A 156 -8.52 -1.32 6.98
C LEU A 156 -7.11 -1.57 7.53
N LEU A 157 -6.81 -2.75 8.08
CA LEU A 157 -5.46 -3.06 8.54
C LEU A 157 -4.43 -2.94 7.41
N LEU A 158 -4.69 -3.59 6.27
CA LEU A 158 -3.84 -3.47 5.08
C LEU A 158 -3.80 -2.03 4.56
N THR A 159 -4.96 -1.36 4.52
CA THR A 159 -5.06 0.03 4.07
C THR A 159 -4.15 0.96 4.87
N MET A 160 -4.15 0.85 6.20
CA MET A 160 -3.30 1.66 7.08
C MET A 160 -1.82 1.37 6.84
N GLN A 161 -1.44 0.11 6.66
CA GLN A 161 -0.06 -0.26 6.36
C GLN A 161 0.41 0.25 4.99
N LEU A 162 -0.48 0.27 3.98
CA LEU A 162 -0.18 0.85 2.67
C LEU A 162 0.00 2.37 2.74
N ILE A 163 -0.79 3.07 3.56
CA ILE A 163 -0.63 4.52 3.82
C ILE A 163 0.74 4.82 4.43
N ASP A 164 1.21 3.96 5.36
CA ASP A 164 2.50 4.13 6.01
C ASP A 164 3.70 4.02 5.05
N LEU A 165 3.51 3.41 3.88
CA LEU A 165 4.54 3.32 2.82
C LEU A 165 4.69 4.60 2.00
N ASP A 166 3.83 5.61 2.20
CA ASP A 166 3.86 6.93 1.54
C ASP A 166 3.79 6.86 -0.01
N VAL A 167 3.17 5.79 -0.56
CA VAL A 167 2.89 5.64 -1.99
C VAL A 167 1.52 6.24 -2.29
N PRO A 168 1.34 7.00 -3.39
CA PRO A 168 0.03 7.51 -3.79
C PRO A 168 -0.99 6.36 -3.89
N MET A 169 -2.12 6.50 -3.22
CA MET A 169 -3.11 5.43 -3.13
C MET A 169 -4.53 5.95 -3.35
N VAL A 170 -5.33 5.14 -4.04
CA VAL A 170 -6.79 5.29 -4.16
C VAL A 170 -7.45 4.07 -3.55
N ILE A 171 -8.53 4.28 -2.80
CA ILE A 171 -9.39 3.21 -2.27
C ILE A 171 -10.57 3.03 -3.22
N ALA A 172 -10.87 1.79 -3.58
CA ALA A 172 -11.93 1.39 -4.49
C ALA A 172 -12.82 0.30 -3.88
#